data_c8a707112766869fef1afd3e24a7ff07
#
_entry.id   c8a707112766869fef1afd3e24a7ff07
#
_cell.length_a   1.000
_cell.length_b   1.000
_cell.length_c   1.000
_cell.angle_alpha   90.00
_cell.angle_beta   90.00
_cell.angle_gamma   90.00
#
_symmetry.space_group_name_H-M   'P 1'
#
loop_
_entity.id
_entity.type
_entity.pdbx_description
1 polymer ?
#
loop_
_entity_poly.entity_id
_entity_poly.type
_entity_poly.pdbx_seq_one_letter_code
_entity_poly.pdbx_strand_id
1 'polypeptide(L)'
;MSERQVCMIGGGMSQWGRRSASLVDVVQEAAKACFDDIPGIKRKDIDGFLFASSYCGRNPFQVNAAPVMAERIGIKPLNMCSRVDTLCAGGSSAIILAAGLVKAGMADVVAVAGGEKLYTPQMWEAYYSEMASIDHDWDAPHGMGLPGPFFAMTAKDHMKRYGTKKEHLALVSVKARRAAAVNPKAQFQKEVTLEEVMKARPIVPPLTLFDCCPITDGASMTILTTPDRAKAFSNHPLVYIRGTAQATRHSMSANWPGEDLADWVHMRTAVKRAYEVARVKASDIDVAQTHDCFTISELIEAEELGFCKKGEGGPFIAAGQTDIGGRIPINTDGGLLGVGHPFGGTGIRQGMEIMKQLQRRATRQVKGAKIGLTHNLSGLNVEHTVLVYGLEP
;
A
#
# COMPACT_ATOMS: atom_id res chain seq x y z
N MET A 1 -15.22 17.45 -24.23
CA MET A 1 -14.60 18.03 -23.03
C MET A 1 -13.25 17.34 -22.85
N SER A 2 -12.14 18.10 -22.71
CA SER A 2 -10.85 17.50 -22.39
C SER A 2 -10.94 16.77 -21.04
N GLU A 3 -10.34 15.60 -20.94
CA GLU A 3 -10.31 14.83 -19.70
C GLU A 3 -9.63 15.65 -18.58
N ARG A 4 -10.30 15.80 -17.43
CA ARG A 4 -9.75 16.54 -16.28
C ARG A 4 -8.57 15.77 -15.70
N GLN A 5 -7.44 16.43 -15.55
CA GLN A 5 -6.27 15.87 -14.88
C GLN A 5 -6.43 15.90 -13.37
N VAL A 6 -5.79 14.97 -12.67
CA VAL A 6 -5.86 14.84 -11.22
C VAL A 6 -4.48 14.85 -10.61
N CYS A 7 -4.31 15.65 -9.57
CA CYS A 7 -3.09 15.73 -8.79
C CYS A 7 -3.32 15.30 -7.34
N MET A 8 -2.34 14.60 -6.78
CA MET A 8 -2.16 14.43 -5.34
C MET A 8 -1.34 15.61 -4.83
N ILE A 9 -1.82 16.35 -3.84
CA ILE A 9 -1.23 17.65 -3.45
C ILE A 9 -0.55 17.66 -2.09
N GLY A 10 -0.74 16.64 -1.28
CA GLY A 10 -0.11 16.49 0.02
C GLY A 10 -0.74 15.37 0.83
N GLY A 11 -0.21 15.12 2.02
CA GLY A 11 -0.75 14.09 2.88
C GLY A 11 -0.03 13.94 4.20
N GLY A 12 -0.66 13.21 5.11
CA GLY A 12 -0.18 12.94 6.43
C GLY A 12 -0.50 11.53 6.91
N MET A 13 0.26 11.06 7.89
CA MET A 13 0.01 9.80 8.57
C MET A 13 0.17 9.93 10.08
N SER A 14 -0.53 9.11 10.83
CA SER A 14 -0.31 8.96 12.26
C SER A 14 1.01 8.26 12.55
N GLN A 15 1.39 8.17 13.81
CA GLN A 15 2.37 7.16 14.23
C GLN A 15 1.76 5.78 14.05
N TRP A 16 2.45 4.85 13.36
CA TRP A 16 2.01 3.48 13.16
C TRP A 16 2.62 2.54 14.19
N GLY A 17 1.88 1.51 14.57
CA GLY A 17 2.33 0.50 15.52
C GLY A 17 1.22 0.04 16.46
N ARG A 18 1.60 -0.55 17.57
CA ARG A 18 0.65 -0.88 18.64
C ARG A 18 0.26 0.38 19.39
N ARG A 19 -1.00 0.78 19.27
CA ARG A 19 -1.51 2.04 19.83
C ARG A 19 -2.61 1.79 20.88
N SER A 20 -2.62 2.57 21.95
CA SER A 20 -3.77 2.68 22.86
C SER A 20 -4.86 3.60 22.32
N ALA A 21 -4.53 4.45 21.35
CA ALA A 21 -5.42 5.38 20.66
C ALA A 21 -6.54 4.63 19.90
N SER A 22 -7.71 5.25 19.82
CA SER A 22 -8.83 4.74 19.02
C SER A 22 -8.58 4.92 17.51
N LEU A 23 -9.44 4.32 16.68
CA LEU A 23 -9.40 4.57 15.22
C LEU A 23 -9.62 6.06 14.91
N VAL A 24 -10.52 6.71 15.62
CA VAL A 24 -10.79 8.15 15.47
C VAL A 24 -9.54 8.98 15.76
N ASP A 25 -8.84 8.68 16.85
CA ASP A 25 -7.63 9.41 17.24
C ASP A 25 -6.52 9.30 16.18
N VAL A 26 -6.25 8.09 15.68
CA VAL A 26 -5.21 7.91 14.64
C VAL A 26 -5.61 8.54 13.31
N VAL A 27 -6.90 8.59 12.97
CA VAL A 27 -7.39 9.30 11.78
C VAL A 27 -7.26 10.82 11.96
N GLN A 28 -7.55 11.36 13.15
CA GLN A 28 -7.34 12.79 13.46
C GLN A 28 -5.87 13.17 13.42
N GLU A 29 -4.95 12.32 13.93
CA GLU A 29 -3.50 12.53 13.80
C GLU A 29 -3.08 12.61 12.33
N ALA A 30 -3.55 11.69 11.49
CA ALA A 30 -3.25 11.66 10.05
C ALA A 30 -3.82 12.89 9.33
N ALA A 31 -5.06 13.26 9.64
CA ALA A 31 -5.70 14.44 9.08
C ALA A 31 -4.99 15.73 9.47
N LYS A 32 -4.61 15.88 10.75
CA LYS A 32 -3.83 17.03 11.19
C LYS A 32 -2.53 17.14 10.40
N ALA A 33 -1.76 16.05 10.29
CA ALA A 33 -0.52 16.03 9.53
C ALA A 33 -0.73 16.34 8.04
N CYS A 34 -1.86 15.91 7.46
CA CYS A 34 -2.23 16.21 6.08
C CYS A 34 -2.52 17.70 5.87
N PHE A 35 -3.30 18.32 6.74
CA PHE A 35 -3.57 19.77 6.68
C PHE A 35 -2.34 20.62 6.97
N ASP A 36 -1.44 20.16 7.85
CA ASP A 36 -0.16 20.83 8.11
C ASP A 36 0.77 20.77 6.88
N ASP A 37 0.70 19.70 6.07
CA ASP A 37 1.46 19.53 4.81
C ASP A 37 0.92 20.41 3.66
N ILE A 38 -0.34 20.85 3.75
CA ILE A 38 -1.01 21.67 2.73
C ILE A 38 -1.62 22.92 3.38
N PRO A 39 -0.83 23.88 3.82
CA PRO A 39 -1.33 25.00 4.63
C PRO A 39 -2.31 25.93 3.89
N GLY A 40 -2.35 25.88 2.56
CA GLY A 40 -3.28 26.66 1.73
C GLY A 40 -4.70 26.12 1.71
N ILE A 41 -4.93 24.84 2.08
CA ILE A 41 -6.25 24.23 2.05
C ILE A 41 -6.98 24.38 3.38
N LYS A 42 -8.28 24.62 3.31
CA LYS A 42 -9.17 24.67 4.47
C LYS A 42 -10.15 23.48 4.42
N ARG A 43 -10.61 23.03 5.58
CA ARG A 43 -11.58 21.92 5.67
C ARG A 43 -12.85 22.14 4.85
N LYS A 44 -13.29 23.38 4.70
CA LYS A 44 -14.47 23.78 3.90
C LYS A 44 -14.25 23.66 2.39
N ASP A 45 -13.00 23.55 1.93
CA ASP A 45 -12.68 23.44 0.51
C ASP A 45 -12.84 21.99 0.01
N ILE A 46 -13.00 21.03 0.93
CA ILE A 46 -13.18 19.62 0.63
C ILE A 46 -14.65 19.34 0.41
N ASP A 47 -15.00 18.87 -0.78
CA ASP A 47 -16.36 18.55 -1.20
C ASP A 47 -16.61 17.05 -1.39
N GLY A 48 -15.56 16.21 -1.36
CA GLY A 48 -15.65 14.76 -1.36
C GLY A 48 -14.77 14.11 -0.30
N PHE A 49 -15.25 13.02 0.32
CA PHE A 49 -14.50 12.26 1.31
C PHE A 49 -14.68 10.75 1.10
N LEU A 50 -13.56 10.03 0.98
CA LEU A 50 -13.54 8.58 0.96
C LEU A 50 -12.73 8.06 2.15
N PHE A 51 -13.27 7.07 2.86
CA PHE A 51 -12.63 6.44 4.00
C PHE A 51 -12.38 4.95 3.74
N ALA A 52 -11.12 4.56 3.64
CA ALA A 52 -10.71 3.17 3.44
C ALA A 52 -10.52 2.47 4.79
N SER A 53 -11.30 1.43 5.05
CA SER A 53 -11.17 0.60 6.24
C SER A 53 -11.97 -0.68 6.10
N SER A 54 -11.39 -1.82 6.47
CA SER A 54 -12.04 -3.13 6.40
C SER A 54 -12.60 -3.56 7.76
N TYR A 55 -11.88 -3.26 8.83
CA TYR A 55 -12.25 -3.75 10.17
C TYR A 55 -12.93 -2.72 11.07
N CYS A 56 -13.26 -1.54 10.55
CA CYS A 56 -13.96 -0.52 11.34
C CYS A 56 -15.34 -0.99 11.86
N GLY A 57 -16.01 -1.87 11.14
CA GLY A 57 -17.27 -2.47 11.57
C GLY A 57 -17.12 -3.57 12.62
N ARG A 58 -15.91 -4.13 12.75
CA ARG A 58 -15.64 -5.23 13.67
C ARG A 58 -14.96 -4.78 14.97
N ASN A 59 -13.74 -4.23 14.87
CA ASN A 59 -12.96 -3.89 16.05
C ASN A 59 -13.46 -2.63 16.76
N PRO A 60 -13.55 -1.43 16.09
CA PRO A 60 -14.15 -0.25 16.71
C PRO A 60 -15.69 -0.24 16.66
N PHE A 61 -16.33 -1.24 16.05
CA PHE A 61 -17.77 -1.40 15.94
C PHE A 61 -18.49 -0.23 15.25
N GLN A 62 -17.85 0.37 14.22
CA GLN A 62 -18.36 1.53 13.49
C GLN A 62 -18.59 1.19 12.02
N VAL A 63 -19.80 0.75 11.64
CA VAL A 63 -20.14 0.35 10.27
C VAL A 63 -20.21 1.56 9.32
N ASN A 64 -20.91 2.63 9.71
CA ASN A 64 -21.01 3.86 8.92
C ASN A 64 -19.85 4.81 9.23
N ALA A 65 -18.61 4.37 8.95
CA ALA A 65 -17.41 5.04 9.40
C ALA A 65 -17.11 6.36 8.67
N ALA A 66 -17.37 6.45 7.36
CA ALA A 66 -16.97 7.62 6.58
C ALA A 66 -17.57 8.95 7.09
N PRO A 67 -18.90 9.10 7.30
CA PRO A 67 -19.46 10.33 7.84
C PRO A 67 -18.94 10.65 9.25
N VAL A 68 -18.75 9.63 10.09
CA VAL A 68 -18.20 9.80 11.45
C VAL A 68 -16.78 10.34 11.38
N MET A 69 -15.92 9.78 10.53
CA MET A 69 -14.55 10.25 10.37
C MET A 69 -14.50 11.66 9.78
N ALA A 70 -15.33 11.95 8.76
CA ALA A 70 -15.45 13.29 8.18
C ALA A 70 -15.77 14.34 9.25
N GLU A 71 -16.78 14.09 10.08
CA GLU A 71 -17.17 14.97 11.17
C GLU A 71 -16.01 15.14 12.19
N ARG A 72 -15.36 14.04 12.61
CA ARG A 72 -14.28 14.06 13.60
C ARG A 72 -13.04 14.81 13.14
N ILE A 73 -12.75 14.84 11.84
CA ILE A 73 -11.66 15.64 11.27
C ILE A 73 -12.11 17.06 10.85
N GLY A 74 -13.39 17.39 11.04
CA GLY A 74 -13.96 18.72 10.84
C GLY A 74 -14.24 19.07 9.38
N ILE A 75 -14.46 18.09 8.50
CA ILE A 75 -14.92 18.30 7.11
C ILE A 75 -16.41 17.98 6.98
N LYS A 76 -17.07 18.66 6.03
CA LYS A 76 -18.50 18.46 5.73
C LYS A 76 -18.65 18.27 4.23
N PRO A 77 -18.28 17.08 3.70
CA PRO A 77 -18.35 16.84 2.26
C PRO A 77 -19.82 16.75 1.82
N LEU A 78 -20.18 17.53 0.83
CA LEU A 78 -21.57 17.61 0.34
C LEU A 78 -21.81 16.70 -0.87
N ASN A 79 -20.78 16.44 -1.67
CA ASN A 79 -20.94 15.71 -2.94
C ASN A 79 -20.79 14.21 -2.80
N MET A 80 -19.85 13.76 -1.97
CA MET A 80 -19.59 12.34 -1.75
C MET A 80 -18.98 12.10 -0.37
N CYS A 81 -19.54 11.14 0.36
CA CYS A 81 -18.96 10.66 1.62
C CYS A 81 -19.21 9.15 1.74
N SER A 82 -18.20 8.32 1.47
CA SER A 82 -18.37 6.87 1.41
C SER A 82 -17.20 6.10 2.01
N ARG A 83 -17.50 4.90 2.55
CA ARG A 83 -16.48 3.93 2.92
C ARG A 83 -16.10 3.09 1.69
N VAL A 84 -14.81 2.85 1.54
CA VAL A 84 -14.23 1.95 0.54
C VAL A 84 -13.62 0.76 1.25
N ASP A 85 -13.90 -0.44 0.78
CA ASP A 85 -13.38 -1.67 1.34
C ASP A 85 -12.96 -2.62 0.22
N THR A 86 -11.66 -2.79 0.07
CA THR A 86 -10.99 -3.82 -0.71
C THR A 86 -9.79 -4.33 0.09
N LEU A 87 -10.01 -4.52 1.39
CA LEU A 87 -9.04 -5.05 2.36
C LEU A 87 -7.68 -4.31 2.27
N CYS A 88 -6.58 -5.05 2.07
CA CYS A 88 -5.21 -4.51 2.01
C CYS A 88 -5.00 -3.48 0.88
N ALA A 89 -5.76 -3.55 -0.20
CA ALA A 89 -5.74 -2.60 -1.32
C ALA A 89 -6.69 -1.40 -1.12
N GLY A 90 -7.46 -1.35 -0.02
CA GLY A 90 -8.52 -0.35 0.20
C GLY A 90 -8.07 1.09 0.03
N GLY A 91 -6.88 1.42 0.50
CA GLY A 91 -6.32 2.77 0.34
C GLY A 91 -6.06 3.16 -1.11
N SER A 92 -5.48 2.26 -1.90
CA SER A 92 -5.25 2.48 -3.34
C SER A 92 -6.56 2.52 -4.13
N SER A 93 -7.51 1.64 -3.82
CA SER A 93 -8.85 1.66 -4.43
C SER A 93 -9.57 2.97 -4.13
N ALA A 94 -9.45 3.50 -2.92
CA ALA A 94 -10.01 4.81 -2.57
C ALA A 94 -9.36 5.96 -3.37
N ILE A 95 -8.05 5.91 -3.62
CA ILE A 95 -7.35 6.88 -4.49
C ILE A 95 -7.86 6.77 -5.93
N ILE A 96 -8.03 5.56 -6.46
CA ILE A 96 -8.57 5.32 -7.81
C ILE A 96 -9.99 5.92 -7.93
N LEU A 97 -10.87 5.64 -6.97
CA LEU A 97 -12.23 6.18 -6.96
C LEU A 97 -12.23 7.71 -6.82
N ALA A 98 -11.41 8.28 -5.93
CA ALA A 98 -11.28 9.73 -5.78
C ALA A 98 -10.80 10.41 -7.08
N ALA A 99 -9.81 9.81 -7.75
CA ALA A 99 -9.36 10.29 -9.05
C ALA A 99 -10.49 10.25 -10.10
N GLY A 100 -11.30 9.19 -10.09
CA GLY A 100 -12.49 9.07 -10.94
C GLY A 100 -13.52 10.17 -10.66
N LEU A 101 -13.82 10.45 -9.38
CA LEU A 101 -14.74 11.52 -8.99
C LEU A 101 -14.29 12.90 -9.48
N VAL A 102 -12.99 13.21 -9.31
CA VAL A 102 -12.41 14.47 -9.79
C VAL A 102 -12.42 14.54 -11.32
N LYS A 103 -12.04 13.46 -12.02
CA LYS A 103 -12.08 13.39 -13.48
C LYS A 103 -13.49 13.60 -14.03
N ALA A 104 -14.49 12.96 -13.43
CA ALA A 104 -15.89 13.07 -13.82
C ALA A 104 -16.54 14.42 -13.46
N GLY A 105 -15.87 15.26 -12.64
CA GLY A 105 -16.43 16.52 -12.16
C GLY A 105 -17.53 16.35 -11.11
N MET A 106 -17.62 15.17 -10.48
CA MET A 106 -18.56 14.90 -9.39
C MET A 106 -18.11 15.52 -8.06
N ALA A 107 -16.81 15.73 -7.91
CA ALA A 107 -16.19 16.50 -6.83
C ALA A 107 -14.94 17.20 -7.36
N ASP A 108 -14.57 18.32 -6.75
CA ASP A 108 -13.40 19.09 -7.16
C ASP A 108 -12.20 18.84 -6.24
N VAL A 109 -12.44 18.63 -4.95
CA VAL A 109 -11.42 18.42 -3.92
C VAL A 109 -11.83 17.23 -3.06
N VAL A 110 -11.17 16.11 -3.28
CA VAL A 110 -11.49 14.87 -2.58
C VAL A 110 -10.40 14.53 -1.55
N ALA A 111 -10.79 14.46 -0.30
CA ALA A 111 -9.93 13.89 0.74
C ALA A 111 -10.11 12.37 0.79
N VAL A 112 -8.99 11.66 0.82
CA VAL A 112 -8.94 10.21 0.97
C VAL A 112 -8.21 9.89 2.26
N ALA A 113 -8.92 9.35 3.24
CA ALA A 113 -8.34 8.85 4.48
C ALA A 113 -8.52 7.34 4.57
N GLY A 114 -7.67 6.68 5.32
CA GLY A 114 -7.81 5.27 5.59
C GLY A 114 -6.99 4.83 6.78
N GLY A 115 -7.43 3.79 7.46
CA GLY A 115 -6.74 3.30 8.63
C GLY A 115 -7.47 2.15 9.32
N GLU A 116 -6.75 1.52 10.24
CA GLU A 116 -7.27 0.39 11.00
C GLU A 116 -6.88 0.48 12.48
N LYS A 117 -7.72 -0.13 13.29
CA LYS A 117 -7.47 -0.50 14.67
C LYS A 117 -7.48 -2.03 14.75
N LEU A 118 -6.30 -2.65 14.61
CA LEU A 118 -6.14 -4.11 14.54
C LEU A 118 -5.69 -4.71 15.87
N TYR A 119 -4.91 -3.96 16.64
CA TYR A 119 -4.50 -4.42 17.96
C TYR A 119 -5.69 -4.48 18.92
N THR A 120 -5.87 -5.67 19.50
CA THR A 120 -6.84 -5.96 20.56
C THR A 120 -6.08 -6.38 21.82
N PRO A 121 -6.70 -6.32 23.00
CA PRO A 121 -6.08 -6.78 24.25
C PRO A 121 -5.60 -8.24 24.18
N GLN A 122 -6.30 -9.06 23.42
CA GLN A 122 -5.98 -10.46 23.22
C GLN A 122 -5.57 -10.71 21.75
N MET A 123 -4.33 -11.13 21.53
CA MET A 123 -3.77 -11.32 20.18
C MET A 123 -4.56 -12.31 19.30
N TRP A 124 -5.23 -13.30 19.88
CA TRP A 124 -6.05 -14.23 19.11
C TRP A 124 -7.22 -13.53 18.40
N GLU A 125 -7.75 -12.44 18.95
CA GLU A 125 -8.82 -11.66 18.33
C GLU A 125 -8.33 -10.96 17.06
N ALA A 126 -7.07 -10.48 17.04
CA ALA A 126 -6.45 -9.92 15.84
C ALA A 126 -6.31 -10.98 14.73
N TYR A 127 -5.81 -12.17 15.07
CA TYR A 127 -5.72 -13.27 14.10
C TYR A 127 -7.10 -13.74 13.63
N TYR A 128 -8.08 -13.79 14.52
CA TYR A 128 -9.45 -14.12 14.14
C TYR A 128 -10.06 -13.06 13.23
N SER A 129 -9.69 -11.79 13.39
CA SER A 129 -10.07 -10.74 12.45
C SER A 129 -9.45 -10.97 11.09
N GLU A 130 -8.19 -11.38 11.01
CA GLU A 130 -7.52 -11.65 9.75
C GLU A 130 -8.15 -12.82 8.96
N MET A 131 -8.75 -13.78 9.64
CA MET A 131 -9.54 -14.84 8.99
C MET A 131 -10.71 -14.28 8.15
N ALA A 132 -11.23 -13.10 8.49
CA ALA A 132 -12.27 -12.44 7.69
C ALA A 132 -11.78 -11.97 6.29
N SER A 133 -10.48 -12.04 6.03
CA SER A 133 -9.89 -11.75 4.71
C SER A 133 -9.91 -12.93 3.73
N ILE A 134 -10.42 -14.08 4.15
CA ILE A 134 -10.36 -15.35 3.44
C ILE A 134 -11.79 -15.82 3.15
N ASP A 135 -11.96 -16.59 2.09
CA ASP A 135 -13.23 -17.22 1.76
C ASP A 135 -13.64 -18.18 2.89
N HIS A 136 -14.74 -17.85 3.58
CA HIS A 136 -15.22 -18.57 4.74
C HIS A 136 -16.01 -19.84 4.39
N ASP A 137 -16.57 -19.89 3.19
CA ASP A 137 -17.38 -21.03 2.77
C ASP A 137 -16.53 -22.15 2.19
N TRP A 138 -15.36 -21.80 1.65
CA TRP A 138 -14.48 -22.77 1.00
C TRP A 138 -13.07 -22.83 1.61
N ASP A 139 -12.29 -21.74 1.55
CA ASP A 139 -10.87 -21.81 1.92
C ASP A 139 -10.65 -22.06 3.41
N ALA A 140 -11.38 -21.37 4.28
CA ALA A 140 -11.23 -21.50 5.73
C ALA A 140 -11.55 -22.91 6.25
N PRO A 141 -12.64 -23.58 5.86
CA PRO A 141 -12.93 -24.96 6.29
C PRO A 141 -11.89 -25.98 5.80
N HIS A 142 -11.18 -25.70 4.69
CA HIS A 142 -10.14 -26.56 4.15
C HIS A 142 -8.73 -26.22 4.68
N GLY A 143 -8.64 -25.42 5.75
CA GLY A 143 -7.39 -25.15 6.48
C GLY A 143 -6.62 -23.91 6.02
N MET A 144 -7.14 -23.15 5.06
CA MET A 144 -6.57 -21.85 4.68
C MET A 144 -7.16 -20.76 5.56
N GLY A 145 -6.81 -20.74 6.84
CA GLY A 145 -7.38 -19.84 7.84
C GLY A 145 -6.70 -18.47 7.96
N LEU A 146 -5.49 -18.30 7.39
CA LEU A 146 -4.69 -17.08 7.50
C LEU A 146 -3.87 -16.86 6.22
N PRO A 147 -3.45 -15.61 5.92
CA PRO A 147 -2.60 -15.33 4.75
C PRO A 147 -1.22 -16.02 4.79
N GLY A 148 -0.63 -16.19 5.98
CA GLY A 148 0.69 -16.77 6.15
C GLY A 148 0.92 -18.12 5.44
N PRO A 149 0.04 -19.12 5.60
CA PRO A 149 0.13 -20.41 4.88
C PRO A 149 0.14 -20.26 3.36
N PHE A 150 -0.70 -19.37 2.80
CA PHE A 150 -0.74 -19.09 1.37
C PHE A 150 0.61 -18.57 0.86
N PHE A 151 1.17 -17.52 1.50
CA PHE A 151 2.45 -16.96 1.08
C PHE A 151 3.63 -17.90 1.36
N ALA A 152 3.54 -18.80 2.34
CA ALA A 152 4.52 -19.86 2.54
C ALA A 152 4.51 -20.90 1.40
N MET A 153 3.32 -21.29 0.92
CA MET A 153 3.20 -22.15 -0.26
C MET A 153 3.71 -21.45 -1.51
N THR A 154 3.39 -20.19 -1.72
CA THR A 154 3.91 -19.34 -2.80
C THR A 154 5.43 -19.27 -2.76
N ALA A 155 6.03 -19.06 -1.58
CA ALA A 155 7.47 -19.05 -1.42
C ALA A 155 8.10 -20.41 -1.77
N LYS A 156 7.51 -21.52 -1.31
CA LYS A 156 7.98 -22.87 -1.66
C LYS A 156 7.90 -23.15 -3.16
N ASP A 157 6.82 -22.72 -3.80
CA ASP A 157 6.65 -22.89 -5.25
C ASP A 157 7.72 -22.10 -6.01
N HIS A 158 7.94 -20.85 -5.64
CA HIS A 158 8.97 -20.01 -6.23
C HIS A 158 10.39 -20.55 -6.00
N MET A 159 10.68 -21.06 -4.79
CA MET A 159 11.94 -21.75 -4.47
C MET A 159 12.15 -22.98 -5.33
N LYS A 160 11.12 -23.80 -5.51
CA LYS A 160 11.19 -25.03 -6.30
C LYS A 160 11.40 -24.77 -7.80
N ARG A 161 10.70 -23.77 -8.34
CA ARG A 161 10.74 -23.47 -9.78
C ARG A 161 11.96 -22.67 -10.20
N TYR A 162 12.34 -21.70 -9.39
CA TYR A 162 13.34 -20.68 -9.77
C TYR A 162 14.59 -20.68 -8.91
N GLY A 163 14.68 -21.58 -7.93
CA GLY A 163 15.87 -21.68 -7.07
C GLY A 163 16.02 -20.51 -6.09
N THR A 164 14.95 -19.79 -5.78
CA THR A 164 14.94 -18.74 -4.76
C THR A 164 15.45 -19.30 -3.42
N LYS A 165 16.34 -18.58 -2.77
CA LYS A 165 16.96 -18.96 -1.50
C LYS A 165 16.29 -18.24 -0.34
N LYS A 166 16.40 -18.79 0.87
CA LYS A 166 15.94 -18.15 2.09
C LYS A 166 16.64 -16.79 2.34
N GLU A 167 17.89 -16.69 1.96
CA GLU A 167 18.69 -15.47 2.02
C GLU A 167 18.08 -14.34 1.16
N HIS A 168 17.50 -14.66 0.00
CA HIS A 168 16.84 -13.67 -0.86
C HIS A 168 15.64 -13.04 -0.13
N LEU A 169 14.83 -13.86 0.55
CA LEU A 169 13.71 -13.38 1.37
C LEU A 169 14.22 -12.53 2.54
N ALA A 170 15.24 -12.99 3.25
CA ALA A 170 15.80 -12.30 4.39
C ALA A 170 16.35 -10.91 4.04
N LEU A 171 16.93 -10.74 2.84
CA LEU A 171 17.43 -9.44 2.37
C LEU A 171 16.33 -8.40 2.18
N VAL A 172 15.12 -8.81 1.81
CA VAL A 172 13.95 -7.90 1.77
C VAL A 172 13.71 -7.30 3.16
N SER A 173 13.66 -8.14 4.19
CA SER A 173 13.46 -7.69 5.57
C SER A 173 14.58 -6.78 6.07
N VAL A 174 15.84 -7.12 5.78
CA VAL A 174 17.01 -6.28 6.14
C VAL A 174 16.89 -4.90 5.50
N LYS A 175 16.56 -4.85 4.20
CA LYS A 175 16.34 -3.60 3.47
C LYS A 175 15.20 -2.79 4.08
N ALA A 176 14.04 -3.41 4.31
CA ALA A 176 12.87 -2.77 4.87
C ALA A 176 13.15 -2.18 6.27
N ARG A 177 13.80 -2.94 7.15
CA ARG A 177 14.13 -2.50 8.51
C ARG A 177 15.18 -1.38 8.52
N ARG A 178 16.18 -1.42 7.64
CA ARG A 178 17.13 -0.32 7.46
C ARG A 178 16.44 0.97 7.01
N ALA A 179 15.51 0.87 6.09
CA ALA A 179 14.76 2.02 5.62
C ALA A 179 13.81 2.57 6.71
N ALA A 180 13.12 1.70 7.43
CA ALA A 180 12.21 2.06 8.50
C ALA A 180 12.93 2.67 9.72
N ALA A 181 14.17 2.31 9.98
CA ALA A 181 14.96 2.81 11.13
C ALA A 181 15.09 4.35 11.14
N VAL A 182 15.06 4.98 9.97
CA VAL A 182 15.12 6.44 9.83
C VAL A 182 13.76 7.09 9.56
N ASN A 183 12.69 6.29 9.53
CA ASN A 183 11.33 6.79 9.35
C ASN A 183 10.66 7.01 10.71
N PRO A 184 10.44 8.26 11.16
CA PRO A 184 9.91 8.53 12.51
C PRO A 184 8.47 8.05 12.70
N LYS A 185 7.77 7.68 11.64
CA LYS A 185 6.38 7.19 11.68
C LYS A 185 6.27 5.67 11.60
N ALA A 186 7.40 4.96 11.40
CA ALA A 186 7.43 3.51 11.28
C ALA A 186 7.20 2.81 12.62
N GLN A 187 6.56 1.64 12.56
CA GLN A 187 6.39 0.76 13.71
C GLN A 187 7.71 0.24 14.24
N PHE A 188 8.63 -0.10 13.33
CA PHE A 188 9.94 -0.63 13.68
C PHE A 188 11.04 0.35 13.29
N GLN A 189 11.65 0.97 14.29
CA GLN A 189 12.72 1.96 14.10
C GLN A 189 14.10 1.40 14.46
N LYS A 190 14.31 0.10 14.21
CA LYS A 190 15.56 -0.58 14.49
C LYS A 190 15.97 -1.44 13.30
N GLU A 191 17.23 -1.31 12.90
CA GLU A 191 17.82 -2.19 11.89
C GLU A 191 17.95 -3.61 12.42
N VAL A 192 18.03 -4.56 11.50
CA VAL A 192 18.30 -5.98 11.77
C VAL A 192 19.36 -6.47 10.81
N THR A 193 20.18 -7.42 11.28
CA THR A 193 21.20 -8.06 10.45
C THR A 193 20.60 -9.25 9.69
N LEU A 194 21.28 -9.65 8.61
CA LEU A 194 20.92 -10.86 7.88
C LEU A 194 20.93 -12.09 8.79
N GLU A 195 21.92 -12.18 9.70
CA GLU A 195 22.04 -13.28 10.65
C GLU A 195 20.84 -13.35 11.62
N GLU A 196 20.39 -12.20 12.17
CA GLU A 196 19.21 -12.13 13.02
C GLU A 196 17.95 -12.59 12.29
N VAL A 197 17.78 -12.19 11.03
CA VAL A 197 16.63 -12.59 10.20
C VAL A 197 16.68 -14.08 9.90
N MET A 198 17.83 -14.62 9.53
CA MET A 198 18.00 -16.05 9.21
C MET A 198 17.80 -16.98 10.42
N LYS A 199 18.10 -16.50 11.64
CA LYS A 199 17.89 -17.23 12.90
C LYS A 199 16.52 -17.01 13.54
N ALA A 200 15.65 -16.18 12.94
CA ALA A 200 14.36 -15.87 13.50
C ALA A 200 13.46 -17.11 13.61
N ARG A 201 12.57 -17.10 14.60
CA ARG A 201 11.62 -18.21 14.81
C ARG A 201 10.74 -18.40 13.58
N PRO A 202 10.49 -19.65 13.15
CA PRO A 202 9.56 -19.92 12.07
C PRO A 202 8.13 -19.55 12.46
N ILE A 203 7.38 -19.05 11.48
CA ILE A 203 5.93 -18.83 11.58
C ILE A 203 5.22 -19.94 10.78
N VAL A 204 5.42 -20.00 9.48
CA VAL A 204 4.99 -21.09 8.60
C VAL A 204 6.14 -21.35 7.61
N PRO A 205 6.92 -22.41 7.76
CA PRO A 205 8.11 -22.62 6.92
C PRO A 205 7.81 -22.59 5.41
N PRO A 206 8.62 -21.85 4.61
CA PRO A 206 9.94 -21.32 4.91
C PRO A 206 9.95 -19.94 5.61
N LEU A 207 8.79 -19.32 5.84
CA LEU A 207 8.67 -17.98 6.39
C LEU A 207 8.95 -17.96 7.91
N THR A 208 9.70 -16.94 8.32
CA THR A 208 10.02 -16.62 9.71
C THR A 208 9.30 -15.36 10.16
N LEU A 209 9.50 -14.97 11.41
CA LEU A 209 8.89 -13.76 11.97
C LEU A 209 9.19 -12.49 11.15
N PHE A 210 10.40 -12.36 10.62
CA PHE A 210 10.78 -11.19 9.84
C PHE A 210 10.29 -11.24 8.39
N ASP A 211 9.79 -12.38 7.93
CA ASP A 211 9.21 -12.50 6.59
C ASP A 211 7.77 -12.03 6.50
N CYS A 212 7.15 -11.69 7.64
CA CYS A 212 5.75 -11.29 7.77
C CYS A 212 5.64 -9.83 8.22
N CYS A 213 4.75 -9.06 7.61
CA CYS A 213 4.43 -7.73 8.11
C CYS A 213 3.75 -7.81 9.49
N PRO A 214 3.92 -6.78 10.34
CA PRO A 214 3.29 -6.76 11.66
C PRO A 214 1.82 -6.38 11.59
N ILE A 215 1.05 -6.81 12.59
CA ILE A 215 -0.24 -6.23 12.91
C ILE A 215 0.00 -4.78 13.35
N THR A 216 -0.75 -3.83 12.77
CA THR A 216 -0.49 -2.40 12.92
C THR A 216 -1.77 -1.60 13.09
N ASP A 217 -1.82 -0.75 14.09
CA ASP A 217 -2.79 0.35 14.18
C ASP A 217 -2.22 1.59 13.50
N GLY A 218 -3.05 2.35 12.81
CA GLY A 218 -2.64 3.60 12.20
C GLY A 218 -3.57 4.07 11.10
N ALA A 219 -3.33 5.29 10.64
CA ALA A 219 -4.08 5.92 9.56
C ALA A 219 -3.18 6.79 8.69
N SER A 220 -3.64 7.01 7.45
CA SER A 220 -3.08 7.97 6.49
C SER A 220 -4.19 8.77 5.84
N MET A 221 -3.87 9.99 5.38
CA MET A 221 -4.78 10.84 4.63
C MET A 221 -4.03 11.61 3.55
N THR A 222 -4.66 11.76 2.38
CA THR A 222 -4.17 12.56 1.26
C THR A 222 -5.31 13.34 0.62
N ILE A 223 -4.98 14.32 -0.23
CA ILE A 223 -5.98 15.14 -0.94
C ILE A 223 -5.69 15.12 -2.43
N LEU A 224 -6.74 14.87 -3.20
CA LEU A 224 -6.73 14.88 -4.67
C LEU A 224 -7.58 16.04 -5.18
N THR A 225 -7.09 16.70 -6.23
CA THR A 225 -7.80 17.80 -6.89
C THR A 225 -7.32 18.02 -8.33
N THR A 226 -7.89 18.98 -9.03
CA THR A 226 -7.42 19.39 -10.35
C THR A 226 -6.13 20.24 -10.26
N PRO A 227 -5.29 20.29 -11.32
CA PRO A 227 -4.05 21.08 -11.33
C PRO A 227 -4.25 22.56 -11.00
N ASP A 228 -5.32 23.16 -11.48
CA ASP A 228 -5.58 24.60 -11.25
C ASP A 228 -5.87 24.90 -9.79
N ARG A 229 -6.68 24.05 -9.13
CA ARG A 229 -6.92 24.16 -7.70
C ARG A 229 -5.69 23.79 -6.86
N ALA A 230 -4.92 22.78 -7.32
CA ALA A 230 -3.69 22.36 -6.65
C ALA A 230 -2.70 23.53 -6.48
N LYS A 231 -2.52 24.35 -7.52
CA LYS A 231 -1.66 25.56 -7.48
C LYS A 231 -2.11 26.61 -6.47
N ALA A 232 -3.41 26.67 -6.18
CA ALA A 232 -3.94 27.58 -5.16
C ALA A 232 -3.72 27.09 -3.72
N PHE A 233 -3.52 25.77 -3.53
CA PHE A 233 -3.40 25.16 -2.21
C PHE A 233 -1.95 24.84 -1.81
N SER A 234 -1.08 24.56 -2.77
CA SER A 234 0.28 24.07 -2.51
C SER A 234 1.30 24.68 -3.45
N ASN A 235 2.47 25.02 -2.91
CA ASN A 235 3.64 25.48 -3.67
C ASN A 235 4.57 24.34 -4.09
N HIS A 236 4.27 23.09 -3.71
CA HIS A 236 5.07 21.96 -4.12
C HIS A 236 4.83 21.59 -5.60
N PRO A 237 5.81 20.94 -6.25
CA PRO A 237 5.60 20.40 -7.59
C PRO A 237 4.35 19.54 -7.64
N LEU A 238 3.53 19.72 -8.68
CA LEU A 238 2.34 18.91 -8.89
C LEU A 238 2.71 17.46 -9.18
N VAL A 239 2.02 16.53 -8.53
CA VAL A 239 2.18 15.10 -8.77
C VAL A 239 0.88 14.57 -9.35
N TYR A 240 0.92 14.25 -10.64
CA TYR A 240 -0.23 13.77 -11.40
C TYR A 240 -0.44 12.27 -11.18
N ILE A 241 -1.70 11.85 -11.11
CA ILE A 241 -2.08 10.43 -11.23
C ILE A 241 -2.24 10.15 -12.72
N ARG A 242 -1.21 9.57 -13.33
CA ARG A 242 -1.11 9.36 -14.78
C ARG A 242 -1.87 8.14 -15.26
N GLY A 243 -1.85 7.07 -14.48
CA GLY A 243 -2.51 5.83 -14.82
C GLY A 243 -2.95 5.08 -13.59
N THR A 244 -4.10 4.42 -13.69
CA THR A 244 -4.64 3.57 -12.63
C THR A 244 -5.23 2.32 -13.25
N ALA A 245 -5.06 1.19 -12.57
CA ALA A 245 -5.72 -0.04 -12.94
C ALA A 245 -5.99 -0.91 -11.71
N GLN A 246 -7.01 -1.73 -11.83
CA GLN A 246 -7.35 -2.78 -10.89
C GLN A 246 -7.65 -4.06 -11.68
N ALA A 247 -7.21 -5.20 -11.17
CA ALA A 247 -7.59 -6.50 -11.69
C ALA A 247 -7.87 -7.45 -10.53
N THR A 248 -8.87 -8.30 -10.69
CA THR A 248 -9.32 -9.25 -9.67
C THR A 248 -9.37 -10.64 -10.26
N ARG A 249 -9.04 -11.64 -9.47
CA ARG A 249 -9.18 -13.05 -9.78
C ARG A 249 -10.30 -13.69 -8.94
N HIS A 250 -10.47 -15.00 -9.09
CA HIS A 250 -11.35 -15.77 -8.22
C HIS A 250 -10.87 -15.72 -6.76
N SER A 251 -11.79 -15.52 -5.82
CA SER A 251 -11.49 -15.49 -4.40
C SER A 251 -11.08 -16.85 -3.85
N MET A 252 -11.70 -17.91 -4.35
CA MET A 252 -11.45 -19.28 -3.90
C MET A 252 -10.14 -19.82 -4.47
N SER A 253 -9.27 -20.30 -3.61
CA SER A 253 -7.98 -20.90 -4.02
C SER A 253 -8.17 -22.17 -4.85
N ALA A 254 -9.27 -22.89 -4.66
CA ALA A 254 -9.62 -24.08 -5.45
C ALA A 254 -9.90 -23.76 -6.94
N ASN A 255 -10.22 -22.52 -7.28
CA ASN A 255 -10.45 -22.08 -8.65
C ASN A 255 -9.16 -21.64 -9.37
N TRP A 256 -8.01 -22.22 -9.00
CA TRP A 256 -6.70 -21.98 -9.62
C TRP A 256 -6.20 -23.17 -10.46
N PRO A 257 -7.03 -23.80 -11.30
CA PRO A 257 -6.58 -24.94 -12.07
C PRO A 257 -5.50 -24.51 -13.08
N GLY A 258 -4.34 -25.09 -12.97
CA GLY A 258 -3.23 -24.88 -13.89
C GLY A 258 -2.40 -23.61 -13.67
N GLU A 259 -2.77 -22.73 -12.74
CA GLU A 259 -1.94 -21.59 -12.37
C GLU A 259 -0.97 -21.99 -11.24
N ASP A 260 0.28 -21.57 -11.36
CA ASP A 260 1.22 -21.71 -10.28
C ASP A 260 1.06 -20.58 -9.25
N LEU A 261 1.35 -20.87 -7.98
CA LEU A 261 1.16 -19.91 -6.88
C LEU A 261 2.10 -18.69 -6.99
N ALA A 262 3.20 -18.86 -7.71
CA ALA A 262 4.18 -17.80 -7.94
C ALA A 262 3.91 -17.01 -9.23
N ASP A 263 2.87 -17.35 -10.01
CA ASP A 263 2.51 -16.67 -11.25
C ASP A 263 1.29 -15.75 -11.05
N TRP A 264 1.53 -14.47 -10.89
CA TRP A 264 0.49 -13.49 -10.58
C TRP A 264 -0.07 -12.83 -11.85
N VAL A 265 -0.74 -13.63 -12.70
CA VAL A 265 -1.29 -13.21 -14.00
C VAL A 265 -2.18 -11.96 -13.88
N HIS A 266 -2.99 -11.88 -12.83
CA HIS A 266 -3.90 -10.75 -12.63
C HIS A 266 -3.15 -9.46 -12.25
N MET A 267 -2.04 -9.59 -11.52
CA MET A 267 -1.13 -8.46 -11.32
C MET A 267 -0.58 -7.96 -12.66
N ARG A 268 -0.06 -8.84 -13.52
CA ARG A 268 0.41 -8.45 -14.88
C ARG A 268 -0.68 -7.76 -15.69
N THR A 269 -1.93 -8.19 -15.55
CA THR A 269 -3.08 -7.55 -16.21
C THR A 269 -3.27 -6.11 -15.71
N ALA A 270 -3.24 -5.89 -14.39
CA ALA A 270 -3.32 -4.55 -13.81
C ALA A 270 -2.12 -3.69 -14.23
N VAL A 271 -0.91 -4.23 -14.16
CA VAL A 271 0.33 -3.55 -14.58
C VAL A 271 0.26 -3.09 -16.03
N LYS A 272 -0.09 -4.01 -16.94
CA LYS A 272 -0.22 -3.69 -18.38
C LYS A 272 -1.19 -2.54 -18.61
N ARG A 273 -2.38 -2.59 -18.00
CA ARG A 273 -3.41 -1.53 -18.13
C ARG A 273 -2.92 -0.20 -17.57
N ALA A 274 -2.30 -0.20 -16.37
CA ALA A 274 -1.79 1.02 -15.77
C ALA A 274 -0.69 1.66 -16.60
N TYR A 275 0.22 0.86 -17.15
CA TYR A 275 1.29 1.34 -18.03
C TYR A 275 0.76 1.91 -19.36
N GLU A 276 -0.23 1.24 -19.97
CA GLU A 276 -0.89 1.71 -21.19
C GLU A 276 -1.56 3.07 -20.96
N VAL A 277 -2.34 3.21 -19.88
CA VAL A 277 -3.01 4.48 -19.52
C VAL A 277 -2.00 5.58 -19.24
N ALA A 278 -0.95 5.27 -18.46
CA ALA A 278 0.11 6.23 -18.13
C ALA A 278 1.08 6.51 -19.28
N ARG A 279 1.04 5.72 -20.37
CA ARG A 279 1.98 5.76 -21.51
C ARG A 279 3.43 5.61 -21.06
N VAL A 280 3.71 4.62 -20.23
CA VAL A 280 5.04 4.32 -19.70
C VAL A 280 5.38 2.83 -19.86
N LYS A 281 6.66 2.50 -19.71
CA LYS A 281 7.21 1.16 -19.64
C LYS A 281 7.85 0.95 -18.27
N ALA A 282 8.11 -0.29 -17.90
CA ALA A 282 8.82 -0.62 -16.66
C ALA A 282 10.18 0.09 -16.54
N SER A 283 10.84 0.34 -17.68
CA SER A 283 12.12 1.08 -17.73
C SER A 283 12.01 2.55 -17.34
N ASP A 284 10.83 3.14 -17.43
CA ASP A 284 10.59 4.56 -17.18
C ASP A 284 10.27 4.84 -15.71
N ILE A 285 10.03 3.79 -14.91
CA ILE A 285 9.74 3.91 -13.48
C ILE A 285 11.05 4.13 -12.71
N ASP A 286 11.10 5.21 -11.93
CA ASP A 286 12.27 5.61 -11.14
C ASP A 286 12.23 5.12 -9.69
N VAL A 287 11.03 4.94 -9.14
CA VAL A 287 10.81 4.52 -7.75
C VAL A 287 9.47 3.79 -7.61
N ALA A 288 9.42 2.77 -6.78
CA ALA A 288 8.19 2.02 -6.55
C ALA A 288 7.92 1.82 -5.04
N GLN A 289 6.62 1.75 -4.72
CA GLN A 289 6.13 1.23 -3.45
C GLN A 289 5.29 -0.01 -3.74
N THR A 290 5.71 -1.16 -3.25
CA THR A 290 5.03 -2.43 -3.50
C THR A 290 4.46 -3.01 -2.21
N HIS A 291 3.68 -4.08 -2.33
CA HIS A 291 2.93 -4.67 -1.22
C HIS A 291 3.71 -5.81 -0.55
N ASP A 292 4.81 -5.49 0.08
CA ASP A 292 5.69 -6.42 0.79
C ASP A 292 5.08 -6.94 2.12
N CYS A 293 3.81 -7.37 2.09
CA CYS A 293 3.18 -7.96 3.28
C CYS A 293 3.88 -9.24 3.74
N PHE A 294 4.49 -9.95 2.80
CA PHE A 294 5.45 -11.03 3.03
C PHE A 294 6.66 -10.81 2.13
N THR A 295 7.84 -11.26 2.55
CA THR A 295 9.08 -11.04 1.80
C THR A 295 9.04 -11.60 0.38
N ILE A 296 8.37 -12.75 0.19
CA ILE A 296 8.20 -13.35 -1.15
C ILE A 296 7.42 -12.44 -2.11
N SER A 297 6.51 -11.62 -1.60
CA SER A 297 5.72 -10.71 -2.43
C SER A 297 6.61 -9.73 -3.19
N GLU A 298 7.60 -9.10 -2.53
CA GLU A 298 8.47 -8.13 -3.21
C GLU A 298 9.27 -8.76 -4.36
N LEU A 299 9.69 -10.03 -4.23
CA LEU A 299 10.38 -10.74 -5.30
C LEU A 299 9.47 -10.88 -6.52
N ILE A 300 8.28 -11.43 -6.31
CA ILE A 300 7.30 -11.66 -7.38
C ILE A 300 6.83 -10.33 -7.98
N GLU A 301 6.59 -9.33 -7.14
CA GLU A 301 6.19 -7.99 -7.59
C GLU A 301 7.25 -7.34 -8.48
N ALA A 302 8.54 -7.48 -8.16
CA ALA A 302 9.61 -6.99 -9.03
C ALA A 302 9.59 -7.66 -10.42
N GLU A 303 9.24 -8.94 -10.47
CA GLU A 303 9.09 -9.71 -11.72
C GLU A 303 7.85 -9.27 -12.50
N GLU A 304 6.69 -9.24 -11.84
CA GLU A 304 5.41 -8.93 -12.48
C GLU A 304 5.28 -7.46 -12.92
N LEU A 305 5.98 -6.54 -12.23
CA LEU A 305 6.12 -5.15 -12.64
C LEU A 305 7.08 -4.97 -13.83
N GLY A 306 7.82 -6.03 -14.21
CA GLY A 306 8.77 -6.01 -15.32
C GLY A 306 10.11 -5.37 -14.98
N PHE A 307 10.46 -5.26 -13.70
CA PHE A 307 11.76 -4.74 -13.26
C PHE A 307 12.89 -5.74 -13.44
N CYS A 308 12.59 -7.03 -13.37
CA CYS A 308 13.46 -8.15 -13.72
C CYS A 308 12.63 -9.24 -14.42
N LYS A 309 13.29 -10.29 -14.93
CA LYS A 309 12.58 -11.41 -15.56
C LYS A 309 11.96 -12.33 -14.53
N LYS A 310 10.97 -13.10 -14.95
CA LYS A 310 10.34 -14.13 -14.13
C LYS A 310 11.38 -15.10 -13.57
N GLY A 311 11.33 -15.32 -12.25
CA GLY A 311 12.28 -16.16 -11.52
C GLY A 311 13.60 -15.46 -11.12
N GLU A 312 13.84 -14.24 -11.54
CA GLU A 312 15.04 -13.48 -11.22
C GLU A 312 14.89 -12.54 -10.01
N GLY A 313 13.71 -12.45 -9.40
CA GLY A 313 13.45 -11.55 -8.27
C GLY A 313 14.42 -11.73 -7.10
N GLY A 314 14.73 -12.99 -6.74
CA GLY A 314 15.69 -13.29 -5.67
C GLY A 314 17.11 -12.77 -5.96
N PRO A 315 17.76 -13.18 -7.06
CA PRO A 315 19.04 -12.63 -7.49
C PRO A 315 19.05 -11.11 -7.67
N PHE A 316 17.96 -10.54 -8.18
CA PHE A 316 17.80 -9.10 -8.38
C PHE A 316 17.88 -8.33 -7.05
N ILE A 317 17.16 -8.81 -6.01
CA ILE A 317 17.23 -8.24 -4.66
C ILE A 317 18.63 -8.44 -4.05
N ALA A 318 19.20 -9.65 -4.18
CA ALA A 318 20.53 -9.95 -3.65
C ALA A 318 21.63 -9.08 -4.26
N ALA A 319 21.46 -8.64 -5.51
CA ALA A 319 22.35 -7.71 -6.18
C ALA A 319 22.11 -6.23 -5.80
N GLY A 320 21.22 -5.94 -4.83
CA GLY A 320 20.92 -4.59 -4.36
C GLY A 320 20.13 -3.73 -5.37
N GLN A 321 19.51 -4.35 -6.37
CA GLN A 321 18.84 -3.62 -7.45
C GLN A 321 17.57 -2.89 -7.00
N THR A 322 16.99 -3.28 -5.85
CA THR A 322 15.82 -2.64 -5.22
C THR A 322 16.19 -1.65 -4.11
N ASP A 323 17.46 -1.44 -3.85
CA ASP A 323 17.95 -0.39 -2.94
C ASP A 323 18.09 0.96 -3.64
N ILE A 324 18.21 2.04 -2.84
CA ILE A 324 18.58 3.36 -3.37
C ILE A 324 19.96 3.27 -4.02
N GLY A 325 20.04 3.65 -5.27
CA GLY A 325 21.23 3.51 -6.11
C GLY A 325 21.24 2.26 -6.99
N GLY A 326 20.34 1.31 -6.76
CA GLY A 326 20.08 0.18 -7.66
C GLY A 326 19.23 0.57 -8.87
N ARG A 327 18.82 -0.44 -9.66
CA ARG A 327 18.03 -0.23 -10.89
C ARG A 327 16.69 0.42 -10.59
N ILE A 328 15.99 -0.01 -9.53
CA ILE A 328 14.65 0.46 -9.15
C ILE A 328 14.50 0.43 -7.63
N PRO A 329 14.66 1.55 -6.93
CA PRO A 329 14.41 1.62 -5.49
C PRO A 329 12.96 1.25 -5.17
N ILE A 330 12.78 0.25 -4.30
CA ILE A 330 11.48 -0.25 -3.85
C ILE A 330 11.35 -0.06 -2.34
N ASN A 331 10.18 0.44 -1.88
CA ASN A 331 9.84 0.57 -0.46
C ASN A 331 10.87 1.39 0.33
N THR A 332 11.20 2.57 -0.22
CA THR A 332 12.27 3.46 0.29
C THR A 332 12.05 3.97 1.72
N ASP A 333 10.82 3.93 2.21
CA ASP A 333 10.41 4.36 3.55
C ASP A 333 10.36 3.22 4.58
N GLY A 334 10.54 1.97 4.13
CA GLY A 334 10.55 0.75 4.94
C GLY A 334 9.45 -0.26 4.63
N GLY A 335 8.57 0.04 3.65
CA GLY A 335 7.54 -0.90 3.22
C GLY A 335 6.56 -1.31 4.32
N LEU A 336 5.82 -2.38 4.09
CA LEU A 336 4.90 -2.95 5.08
C LEU A 336 5.66 -3.69 6.18
N LEU A 337 6.79 -4.32 5.84
CA LEU A 337 7.63 -5.09 6.78
C LEU A 337 8.30 -4.21 7.85
N GLY A 338 8.55 -2.94 7.54
CA GLY A 338 9.21 -2.00 8.45
C GLY A 338 8.27 -0.95 9.03
N VAL A 339 7.49 -0.28 8.17
CA VAL A 339 6.55 0.79 8.59
C VAL A 339 5.32 0.20 9.26
N GLY A 340 4.81 -0.93 8.75
CA GLY A 340 3.57 -1.54 9.21
C GLY A 340 2.50 -1.63 8.13
N HIS A 341 1.35 -2.23 8.49
CA HIS A 341 0.28 -2.52 7.53
C HIS A 341 -1.13 -2.35 8.13
N PRO A 342 -1.59 -1.12 8.41
CA PRO A 342 -3.00 -0.85 8.71
C PRO A 342 -3.76 -0.75 7.39
N PHE A 343 -4.36 -1.82 6.93
CA PHE A 343 -4.88 -2.11 5.58
C PHE A 343 -5.34 -0.88 4.79
N GLY A 344 -6.42 -0.22 5.22
CA GLY A 344 -6.95 0.97 4.55
C GLY A 344 -5.97 2.16 4.47
N GLY A 345 -5.02 2.24 5.41
CA GLY A 345 -4.00 3.30 5.43
C GLY A 345 -2.83 3.07 4.48
N THR A 346 -2.56 1.82 4.12
CA THR A 346 -1.32 1.39 3.44
C THR A 346 -1.17 2.00 2.06
N GLY A 347 -2.15 1.83 1.17
CA GLY A 347 -2.07 2.35 -0.20
C GLY A 347 -1.98 3.88 -0.24
N ILE A 348 -2.61 4.57 0.73
CA ILE A 348 -2.52 6.03 0.86
C ILE A 348 -1.09 6.43 1.23
N ARG A 349 -0.48 5.78 2.24
CA ARG A 349 0.92 6.02 2.63
C ARG A 349 1.88 5.81 1.46
N GLN A 350 1.70 4.72 0.72
CA GLN A 350 2.53 4.42 -0.45
C GLN A 350 2.43 5.52 -1.52
N GLY A 351 1.21 5.97 -1.85
CA GLY A 351 1.01 7.10 -2.77
C GLY A 351 1.67 8.39 -2.26
N MET A 352 1.57 8.66 -0.95
CA MET A 352 2.22 9.81 -0.32
C MET A 352 3.75 9.71 -0.36
N GLU A 353 4.33 8.52 -0.16
CA GLU A 353 5.78 8.35 -0.28
C GLU A 353 6.24 8.60 -1.72
N ILE A 354 5.56 8.05 -2.73
CA ILE A 354 5.85 8.36 -4.13
C ILE A 354 5.73 9.86 -4.38
N MET A 355 4.67 10.51 -3.93
CA MET A 355 4.51 11.97 -4.06
C MET A 355 5.71 12.71 -3.46
N LYS A 356 6.13 12.36 -2.23
CA LYS A 356 7.29 13.00 -1.57
C LYS A 356 8.59 12.76 -2.34
N GLN A 357 8.80 11.57 -2.89
CA GLN A 357 9.94 11.26 -3.74
C GLN A 357 9.99 12.18 -4.96
N LEU A 358 8.87 12.32 -5.68
CA LEU A 358 8.79 13.19 -6.86
C LEU A 358 8.92 14.67 -6.50
N GLN A 359 8.44 15.10 -5.34
CA GLN A 359 8.59 16.45 -4.80
C GLN A 359 9.95 16.70 -4.14
N ARG A 360 10.84 15.72 -4.10
CA ARG A 360 12.16 15.81 -3.43
C ARG A 360 12.09 16.12 -1.94
N ARG A 361 11.10 15.55 -1.26
CA ARG A 361 10.82 15.73 0.18
C ARG A 361 10.86 14.42 0.99
N ALA A 362 11.25 13.33 0.37
CA ALA A 362 11.32 12.03 1.05
C ALA A 362 12.50 11.96 2.01
N THR A 363 12.35 11.26 3.13
CA THR A 363 13.42 11.07 4.12
C THR A 363 14.62 10.33 3.51
N ARG A 364 14.34 9.32 2.68
CA ARG A 364 15.35 8.58 1.91
C ARG A 364 15.10 8.84 0.41
N GLN A 365 15.71 9.89 -0.09
CA GLN A 365 15.43 10.43 -1.41
C GLN A 365 16.10 9.65 -2.54
N VAL A 366 15.31 9.28 -3.55
CA VAL A 366 15.79 8.79 -4.85
C VAL A 366 16.12 9.99 -5.73
N LYS A 367 17.38 10.11 -6.12
CA LYS A 367 17.86 11.25 -6.90
C LYS A 367 17.27 11.24 -8.32
N GLY A 368 16.64 12.35 -8.69
CA GLY A 368 16.16 12.56 -10.06
C GLY A 368 14.87 11.85 -10.43
N ALA A 369 14.16 11.22 -9.47
CA ALA A 369 12.89 10.55 -9.72
C ALA A 369 11.85 11.51 -10.33
N LYS A 370 11.20 11.09 -11.42
CA LYS A 370 10.14 11.79 -12.14
C LYS A 370 8.86 10.99 -12.29
N ILE A 371 8.98 9.66 -12.31
CA ILE A 371 7.87 8.73 -12.44
C ILE A 371 7.96 7.70 -11.32
N GLY A 372 6.89 7.55 -10.59
CA GLY A 372 6.77 6.57 -9.51
C GLY A 372 5.55 5.68 -9.66
N LEU A 373 5.58 4.55 -8.98
CA LEU A 373 4.53 3.55 -9.03
C LEU A 373 4.16 3.06 -7.64
N THR A 374 2.86 2.78 -7.43
CA THR A 374 2.40 1.97 -6.29
C THR A 374 1.70 0.72 -6.76
N HIS A 375 1.92 -0.37 -6.04
CA HIS A 375 1.18 -1.62 -6.19
C HIS A 375 0.66 -2.08 -4.84
N ASN A 376 -0.59 -2.50 -4.78
CA ASN A 376 -1.17 -3.22 -3.66
C ASN A 376 -1.88 -4.49 -4.12
N LEU A 377 -1.81 -5.50 -3.26
CA LEU A 377 -2.62 -6.70 -3.38
C LEU A 377 -3.58 -6.83 -2.19
N SER A 378 -4.62 -7.62 -2.35
CA SER A 378 -5.63 -7.89 -1.34
C SER A 378 -5.87 -9.38 -1.18
N GLY A 379 -6.14 -9.80 0.06
CA GLY A 379 -6.48 -11.19 0.40
C GLY A 379 -5.36 -12.16 0.05
N LEU A 380 -5.74 -13.34 -0.45
CA LEU A 380 -4.83 -14.37 -0.93
C LEU A 380 -4.45 -14.13 -2.39
N ASN A 381 -3.84 -12.99 -2.71
CA ASN A 381 -3.49 -12.62 -4.10
C ASN A 381 -4.72 -12.48 -5.02
N VAL A 382 -5.84 -11.97 -4.47
CA VAL A 382 -7.14 -11.92 -5.18
C VAL A 382 -7.28 -10.67 -6.04
N GLU A 383 -6.86 -9.53 -5.52
CA GLU A 383 -7.02 -8.22 -6.15
C GLU A 383 -5.70 -7.47 -6.21
N HIS A 384 -5.44 -6.80 -7.32
CA HIS A 384 -4.26 -5.98 -7.54
C HIS A 384 -4.66 -4.59 -8.01
N THR A 385 -4.09 -3.57 -7.37
CA THR A 385 -4.20 -2.17 -7.78
C THR A 385 -2.81 -1.66 -8.18
N VAL A 386 -2.74 -0.94 -9.29
CA VAL A 386 -1.51 -0.29 -9.77
C VAL A 386 -1.81 1.16 -10.11
N LEU A 387 -1.03 2.08 -9.53
CA LEU A 387 -1.12 3.50 -9.84
C LEU A 387 0.25 4.01 -10.28
N VAL A 388 0.25 4.81 -11.33
CA VAL A 388 1.45 5.50 -11.86
C VAL A 388 1.31 6.99 -11.61
N TYR A 389 2.36 7.57 -11.05
CA TYR A 389 2.46 8.97 -10.69
C TYR A 389 3.58 9.64 -11.48
N GLY A 390 3.44 10.93 -11.79
CA GLY A 390 4.47 11.67 -12.50
C GLY A 390 4.42 13.16 -12.24
N LEU A 391 5.53 13.85 -12.57
CA LEU A 391 5.61 15.32 -12.51
C LEU A 391 4.95 15.99 -13.72
N GLU A 392 4.67 15.21 -14.77
CA GLU A 392 3.96 15.62 -15.97
C GLU A 392 2.69 14.79 -16.13
N PRO A 393 1.63 15.33 -16.74
CA PRO A 393 0.35 14.65 -16.92
C PRO A 393 0.41 13.44 -17.86
#